data_f6f66c85a1b5de7b287ad553b15e04a8
#
_entry.id   f6f66c85a1b5de7b287ad553b15e04a8
#
_cell.length_a   1.000
_cell.length_b   1.000
_cell.length_c   1.000
_cell.angle_alpha   90.00
_cell.angle_beta   90.00
_cell.angle_gamma   90.00
#
_symmetry.space_group_name_H-M   'P 1'
#
loop_
_entity.id
_entity.type
_entity.pdbx_description
1 polymer ?
#
loop_
_entity_poly.entity_id
_entity_poly.type
_entity_poly.pdbx_seq_one_letter_code
_entity_poly.pdbx_strand_id
1 'polypeptide(L)'
;LYRLLPKETAAEVFVELEPESQEMLINGFSNTELTEVLDELYLDDAVDIVEEMPASVVIRILDKATPEMRKSINEILKYPEDSAGSIMNMEFLSLKKDMTVEDAFKRIRRIGGELETINILYVTDPTRHLLGVLSVRDLLLAEEDDLIEEIMDPDVVWAKTTDDKEDVAQALS
;
A
#
# COMPACT_ATOMS: atom_id res chain seq x y z
N LEU A 1 24.74 3.12 14.70
CA LEU A 1 24.59 4.00 13.55
C LEU A 1 23.11 4.18 13.19
N TYR A 2 22.34 3.09 13.07
CA TYR A 2 20.91 3.07 12.74
C TYR A 2 20.08 4.04 13.62
N ARG A 3 20.25 4.03 14.95
CA ARG A 3 19.58 4.93 15.92
C ARG A 3 19.87 6.42 15.77
N LEU A 4 20.75 6.80 14.85
CA LEU A 4 21.09 8.22 14.56
C LEU A 4 20.36 8.74 13.33
N LEU A 5 19.62 7.88 12.60
CA LEU A 5 18.86 8.26 11.42
C LEU A 5 17.53 8.92 11.82
N PRO A 6 17.02 9.87 11.01
CA PRO A 6 15.62 10.28 11.08
C PRO A 6 14.69 9.05 10.92
N LYS A 7 13.48 9.09 11.46
CA LYS A 7 12.55 7.95 11.49
C LYS A 7 12.23 7.44 10.08
N GLU A 8 11.86 8.32 9.17
CA GLU A 8 11.56 8.00 7.78
C GLU A 8 12.76 7.30 7.11
N THR A 9 13.96 7.90 7.18
CA THR A 9 15.19 7.29 6.63
C THR A 9 15.55 5.96 7.32
N ALA A 10 15.22 5.81 8.59
CA ALA A 10 15.46 4.57 9.33
C ALA A 10 14.53 3.46 8.83
N ALA A 11 13.27 3.76 8.54
CA ALA A 11 12.31 2.82 7.96
C ALA A 11 12.74 2.40 6.54
N GLU A 12 13.07 3.36 5.66
CA GLU A 12 13.58 3.07 4.32
C GLU A 12 14.82 2.16 4.35
N VAL A 13 15.80 2.45 5.21
CA VAL A 13 17.00 1.60 5.37
C VAL A 13 16.63 0.23 5.95
N PHE A 14 15.63 0.16 6.82
CA PHE A 14 15.22 -1.09 7.45
C PHE A 14 14.63 -2.09 6.44
N VAL A 15 13.81 -1.62 5.52
CA VAL A 15 13.21 -2.43 4.45
C VAL A 15 14.28 -3.02 3.53
N GLU A 16 15.34 -2.28 3.22
CA GLU A 16 16.43 -2.70 2.34
C GLU A 16 17.44 -3.68 3.01
N LEU A 17 17.25 -4.02 4.28
CA LEU A 17 18.13 -4.97 4.98
C LEU A 17 17.73 -6.41 4.70
N GLU A 18 18.74 -7.29 4.69
CA GLU A 18 18.51 -8.74 4.68
C GLU A 18 17.75 -9.21 5.94
N PRO A 19 16.89 -10.25 5.83
CA PRO A 19 16.00 -10.70 6.92
C PRO A 19 16.71 -10.95 8.25
N GLU A 20 17.92 -11.50 8.22
CA GLU A 20 18.70 -11.74 9.45
C GLU A 20 19.10 -10.44 10.16
N SER A 21 19.37 -9.38 9.38
CA SER A 21 19.69 -8.06 9.92
C SER A 21 18.45 -7.37 10.47
N GLN A 22 17.32 -7.51 9.80
CA GLN A 22 16.02 -7.04 10.27
C GLN A 22 15.64 -7.73 11.59
N GLU A 23 15.73 -9.06 11.68
CA GLU A 23 15.49 -9.82 12.90
C GLU A 23 16.36 -9.35 14.06
N MET A 24 17.66 -9.15 13.80
CA MET A 24 18.60 -8.67 14.82
C MET A 24 18.20 -7.27 15.33
N LEU A 25 17.81 -6.36 14.43
CA LEU A 25 17.37 -5.02 14.80
C LEU A 25 16.06 -5.06 15.59
N ILE A 26 15.06 -5.82 15.12
CA ILE A 26 13.79 -5.97 15.82
C ILE A 26 14.03 -6.51 17.24
N ASN A 27 14.86 -7.52 17.40
CA ASN A 27 15.19 -8.08 18.72
C ASN A 27 15.94 -7.09 19.61
N GLY A 28 16.71 -6.17 19.02
CA GLY A 28 17.47 -5.13 19.74
C GLY A 28 16.68 -3.85 20.04
N PHE A 29 15.54 -3.63 19.40
CA PHE A 29 14.71 -2.45 19.63
C PHE A 29 14.00 -2.50 20.98
N SER A 30 13.83 -1.35 21.60
CA SER A 30 12.80 -1.16 22.62
C SER A 30 11.41 -1.21 21.98
N ASN A 31 10.37 -1.33 22.80
CA ASN A 31 9.00 -1.31 22.28
C ASN A 31 8.67 0.01 21.56
N THR A 32 9.17 1.13 22.07
CA THR A 32 8.97 2.45 21.46
C THR A 32 9.68 2.54 20.10
N GLU A 33 10.94 2.13 20.01
CA GLU A 33 11.69 2.14 18.75
C GLU A 33 11.02 1.25 17.68
N LEU A 34 10.52 0.08 18.07
CA LEU A 34 9.83 -0.81 17.16
C LEU A 34 8.51 -0.18 16.66
N THR A 35 7.71 0.41 17.55
CA THR A 35 6.49 1.12 17.15
C THR A 35 6.82 2.26 16.19
N GLU A 36 7.84 3.07 16.48
CA GLU A 36 8.26 4.19 15.63
C GLU A 36 8.70 3.75 14.23
N VAL A 37 9.34 2.60 14.10
CA VAL A 37 9.70 2.03 12.79
C VAL A 37 8.46 1.53 12.06
N LEU A 38 7.57 0.79 12.75
CA LEU A 38 6.34 0.25 12.15
C LEU A 38 5.39 1.34 11.68
N ASP A 39 5.33 2.47 12.37
CA ASP A 39 4.46 3.61 12.02
C ASP A 39 4.91 4.32 10.73
N GLU A 40 6.17 4.13 10.31
CA GLU A 40 6.73 4.70 9.08
C GLU A 40 6.78 3.69 7.91
N LEU A 41 6.43 2.40 8.14
CA LEU A 41 6.40 1.38 7.10
C LEU A 41 5.10 1.44 6.30
N TYR A 42 5.22 1.23 4.99
CA TYR A 42 4.07 0.89 4.16
C TYR A 42 3.58 -0.52 4.44
N LEU A 43 2.32 -0.80 4.10
CA LEU A 43 1.68 -2.06 4.45
C LEU A 43 2.31 -3.27 3.77
N ASP A 44 2.68 -3.16 2.51
CA ASP A 44 3.36 -4.20 1.73
C ASP A 44 4.71 -4.55 2.32
N ASP A 45 5.56 -3.55 2.64
CA ASP A 45 6.83 -3.76 3.34
C ASP A 45 6.64 -4.47 4.68
N ALA A 46 5.61 -4.09 5.44
CA ALA A 46 5.31 -4.72 6.72
C ALA A 46 4.85 -6.18 6.56
N VAL A 47 4.16 -6.52 5.47
CA VAL A 47 3.76 -7.90 5.14
C VAL A 47 4.98 -8.72 4.77
N ASP A 48 5.83 -8.24 3.87
CA ASP A 48 7.04 -8.92 3.43
C ASP A 48 7.97 -9.24 4.61
N ILE A 49 8.17 -8.27 5.51
CA ILE A 49 8.95 -8.48 6.74
C ILE A 49 8.31 -9.57 7.61
N VAL A 50 6.98 -9.56 7.78
CA VAL A 50 6.29 -10.56 8.61
C VAL A 50 6.38 -11.96 8.01
N GLU A 51 6.32 -12.11 6.69
CA GLU A 51 6.43 -13.40 6.00
C GLU A 51 7.81 -14.04 6.18
N GLU A 52 8.86 -13.23 6.25
CA GLU A 52 10.24 -13.70 6.38
C GLU A 52 10.70 -13.92 7.83
N MET A 53 9.93 -13.45 8.81
CA MET A 53 10.36 -13.46 10.22
C MET A 53 9.95 -14.72 10.99
N PRO A 54 10.76 -15.17 11.95
CA PRO A 54 10.37 -16.23 12.90
C PRO A 54 9.10 -15.84 13.69
N ALA A 55 8.26 -16.83 14.00
CA ALA A 55 6.98 -16.63 14.69
C ALA A 55 7.06 -15.77 15.97
N SER A 56 8.14 -15.85 16.72
CA SER A 56 8.36 -15.04 17.94
C SER A 56 8.51 -13.54 17.61
N VAL A 57 9.13 -13.22 16.48
CA VAL A 57 9.33 -11.86 15.98
C VAL A 57 8.02 -11.33 15.40
N VAL A 58 7.30 -12.15 14.62
CA VAL A 58 5.96 -11.83 14.09
C VAL A 58 4.99 -11.42 15.21
N ILE A 59 4.93 -12.22 16.28
CA ILE A 59 4.08 -11.90 17.45
C ILE A 59 4.45 -10.54 18.02
N ARG A 60 5.73 -10.22 18.11
CA ARG A 60 6.22 -8.95 18.64
C ARG A 60 5.87 -7.77 17.72
N ILE A 61 6.02 -7.93 16.40
CA ILE A 61 5.62 -6.93 15.40
C ILE A 61 4.12 -6.66 15.52
N LEU A 62 3.30 -7.70 15.45
CA LEU A 62 1.84 -7.57 15.52
C LEU A 62 1.34 -6.99 16.84
N ASP A 63 2.06 -7.22 17.96
CA ASP A 63 1.71 -6.61 19.26
C ASP A 63 1.96 -5.10 19.27
N LYS A 64 2.93 -4.60 18.49
CA LYS A 64 3.30 -3.17 18.43
C LYS A 64 2.68 -2.43 17.25
N ALA A 65 2.24 -3.12 16.21
CA ALA A 65 1.53 -2.53 15.09
C ALA A 65 0.19 -1.89 15.52
N THR A 66 -0.23 -0.85 14.80
CA THR A 66 -1.56 -0.26 14.99
C THR A 66 -2.66 -1.30 14.75
N PRO A 67 -3.87 -1.14 15.32
CA PRO A 67 -4.97 -2.06 15.08
C PRO A 67 -5.31 -2.19 13.58
N GLU A 68 -5.21 -1.09 12.83
CA GLU A 68 -5.47 -0.99 11.41
C GLU A 68 -4.42 -1.80 10.62
N MET A 69 -3.14 -1.53 10.83
CA MET A 69 -2.02 -2.24 10.20
C MET A 69 -2.07 -3.73 10.51
N ARG A 70 -2.27 -4.10 11.77
CA ARG A 70 -2.42 -5.52 12.19
C ARG A 70 -3.55 -6.22 11.47
N LYS A 71 -4.70 -5.55 11.31
CA LYS A 71 -5.86 -6.10 10.58
C LYS A 71 -5.51 -6.33 9.12
N SER A 72 -4.87 -5.35 8.47
CA SER A 72 -4.49 -5.42 7.06
C SER A 72 -3.44 -6.49 6.80
N ILE A 73 -2.39 -6.58 7.62
CA ILE A 73 -1.40 -7.66 7.56
C ILE A 73 -2.10 -9.03 7.68
N ASN A 74 -2.95 -9.22 8.69
CA ASN A 74 -3.67 -10.49 8.86
C ASN A 74 -4.66 -10.80 7.73
N GLU A 75 -5.11 -9.81 6.98
CA GLU A 75 -5.96 -9.99 5.82
C GLU A 75 -5.17 -10.48 4.60
N ILE A 76 -4.01 -9.87 4.34
CA ILE A 76 -3.12 -10.29 3.25
C ILE A 76 -2.57 -11.69 3.49
N LEU A 77 -2.11 -12.00 4.68
CA LEU A 77 -1.59 -13.32 5.06
C LEU A 77 -2.60 -14.49 4.94
N LYS A 78 -3.88 -14.22 4.64
CA LYS A 78 -4.86 -15.28 4.33
C LYS A 78 -4.83 -15.74 2.89
N TYR A 79 -4.24 -14.95 2.00
CA TYR A 79 -4.13 -15.34 0.60
C TYR A 79 -3.02 -16.37 0.41
N PRO A 80 -3.14 -17.27 -0.57
CA PRO A 80 -2.05 -18.17 -0.93
C PRO A 80 -0.80 -17.38 -1.35
N GLU A 81 0.37 -17.84 -0.96
CA GLU A 81 1.68 -17.19 -1.20
C GLU A 81 1.95 -16.86 -2.68
N ASP A 82 1.47 -17.70 -3.62
CA ASP A 82 1.62 -17.48 -5.06
C ASP A 82 0.44 -16.76 -5.71
N SER A 83 -0.46 -16.16 -4.94
CA SER A 83 -1.62 -15.45 -5.47
C SER A 83 -1.38 -13.95 -5.62
N ALA A 84 -2.13 -13.30 -6.52
CA ALA A 84 -2.13 -11.83 -6.63
C ALA A 84 -2.51 -11.13 -5.31
N GLY A 85 -3.32 -11.79 -4.49
CA GLY A 85 -3.72 -11.26 -3.18
C GLY A 85 -2.59 -11.18 -2.16
N SER A 86 -1.56 -12.05 -2.27
CA SER A 86 -0.42 -12.01 -1.33
C SER A 86 0.54 -10.84 -1.60
N ILE A 87 0.55 -10.33 -2.83
CA ILE A 87 1.45 -9.22 -3.25
C ILE A 87 0.69 -7.91 -3.53
N MET A 88 -0.63 -7.86 -3.25
CA MET A 88 -1.42 -6.66 -3.54
C MET A 88 -1.19 -5.57 -2.50
N ASN A 89 -1.05 -4.33 -2.94
CA ASN A 89 -1.15 -3.18 -2.05
C ASN A 89 -2.64 -2.84 -1.82
N MET A 90 -3.06 -2.73 -0.56
CA MET A 90 -4.42 -2.37 -0.16
C MET A 90 -4.60 -0.85 0.02
N GLU A 91 -3.51 -0.09 -0.04
CA GLU A 91 -3.48 1.35 0.15
C GLU A 91 -3.53 2.06 -1.20
N PHE A 92 -4.71 2.46 -1.62
CA PHE A 92 -4.93 3.13 -2.90
C PHE A 92 -5.93 4.29 -2.78
N LEU A 93 -5.81 5.25 -3.68
CA LEU A 93 -6.73 6.37 -3.76
C LEU A 93 -7.89 6.06 -4.72
N SER A 94 -9.11 6.02 -4.17
CA SER A 94 -10.33 5.86 -4.96
C SER A 94 -11.05 7.18 -5.17
N LEU A 95 -11.52 7.41 -6.38
CA LEU A 95 -12.39 8.51 -6.79
C LEU A 95 -13.79 7.98 -7.10
N LYS A 96 -14.77 8.90 -7.13
CA LYS A 96 -16.10 8.60 -7.63
C LYS A 96 -16.26 9.22 -9.02
N LYS A 97 -17.00 8.57 -9.88
CA LYS A 97 -17.18 8.99 -11.26
C LYS A 97 -17.83 10.37 -11.42
N ASP A 98 -18.68 10.76 -10.47
CA ASP A 98 -19.44 12.03 -10.42
C ASP A 98 -18.68 13.17 -9.71
N MET A 99 -17.42 12.96 -9.31
CA MET A 99 -16.56 14.02 -8.79
C MET A 99 -16.01 14.86 -9.95
N THR A 100 -15.73 16.14 -9.66
CA THR A 100 -14.97 17.00 -10.56
C THR A 100 -13.47 16.79 -10.37
N VAL A 101 -12.67 17.23 -11.34
CA VAL A 101 -11.20 17.27 -11.25
C VAL A 101 -10.78 18.09 -10.03
N GLU A 102 -11.42 19.23 -9.74
CA GLU A 102 -11.16 20.04 -8.56
C GLU A 102 -11.37 19.24 -7.27
N ASP A 103 -12.45 18.46 -7.18
CA ASP A 103 -12.74 17.62 -6.01
C ASP A 103 -11.74 16.47 -5.85
N ALA A 104 -11.29 15.90 -6.97
CA ALA A 104 -10.22 14.88 -6.95
C ALA A 104 -8.91 15.46 -6.40
N PHE A 105 -8.49 16.66 -6.83
CA PHE A 105 -7.31 17.33 -6.25
C PHE A 105 -7.45 17.62 -4.76
N LYS A 106 -8.62 18.06 -4.30
CA LYS A 106 -8.88 18.25 -2.85
C LYS A 106 -8.70 16.95 -2.09
N ARG A 107 -9.17 15.83 -2.66
CA ARG A 107 -9.04 14.50 -2.07
C ARG A 107 -7.59 14.04 -2.04
N ILE A 108 -6.84 14.17 -3.15
CA ILE A 108 -5.42 13.83 -3.24
C ILE A 108 -4.61 14.60 -2.17
N ARG A 109 -4.80 15.92 -2.07
CA ARG A 109 -4.08 16.76 -1.09
C ARG A 109 -4.37 16.38 0.35
N ARG A 110 -5.52 15.79 0.63
CA ARG A 110 -5.94 15.41 1.98
C ARG A 110 -5.32 14.09 2.43
N ILE A 111 -5.26 13.09 1.55
CA ILE A 111 -4.89 11.72 1.93
C ILE A 111 -3.71 11.14 1.13
N GLY A 112 -3.28 11.79 0.04
CA GLY A 112 -2.23 11.27 -0.83
C GLY A 112 -0.85 11.22 -0.19
N GLY A 113 -0.60 12.01 0.86
CA GLY A 113 0.65 11.96 1.61
C GLY A 113 0.78 10.76 2.56
N GLU A 114 -0.30 10.01 2.77
CA GLU A 114 -0.33 8.79 3.59
C GLU A 114 -0.22 7.52 2.72
N LEU A 115 -0.18 7.67 1.38
CA LEU A 115 -0.11 6.57 0.43
C LEU A 115 1.29 6.49 -0.17
N GLU A 116 1.79 5.28 -0.38
CA GLU A 116 3.07 5.02 -1.04
C GLU A 116 3.11 5.65 -2.44
N THR A 117 2.03 5.50 -3.21
CA THR A 117 1.93 6.10 -4.55
C THR A 117 0.53 6.63 -4.84
N ILE A 118 0.47 7.69 -5.66
CA ILE A 118 -0.76 8.27 -6.20
C ILE A 118 -0.76 8.31 -7.73
N ASN A 119 0.19 7.63 -8.37
CA ASN A 119 0.37 7.71 -9.83
C ASN A 119 -0.88 7.28 -10.60
N ILE A 120 -1.59 6.26 -10.08
CA ILE A 120 -2.85 5.75 -10.63
C ILE A 120 -3.96 5.92 -9.59
N LEU A 121 -5.07 6.46 -10.03
CA LEU A 121 -6.27 6.67 -9.24
C LEU A 121 -7.36 5.70 -9.74
N TYR A 122 -8.06 5.06 -8.82
CA TYR A 122 -9.08 4.06 -9.13
C TYR A 122 -10.47 4.69 -9.03
N VAL A 123 -11.29 4.55 -10.07
CA VAL A 123 -12.65 5.07 -10.07
C VAL A 123 -13.61 3.95 -9.71
N THR A 124 -14.38 4.13 -8.63
CA THR A 124 -15.28 3.10 -8.12
C THR A 124 -16.71 3.60 -7.97
N ASP A 125 -17.66 2.67 -8.09
CA ASP A 125 -19.06 2.93 -7.76
C ASP A 125 -19.30 2.94 -6.22
N PRO A 126 -20.52 3.28 -5.75
CA PRO A 126 -20.85 3.25 -4.31
C PRO A 126 -20.74 1.85 -3.67
N THR A 127 -20.79 0.78 -4.47
CA THR A 127 -20.65 -0.61 -4.03
C THR A 127 -19.21 -1.11 -4.11
N ARG A 128 -18.27 -0.19 -4.45
CA ARG A 128 -16.83 -0.43 -4.57
C ARG A 128 -16.41 -1.30 -5.76
N HIS A 129 -17.25 -1.41 -6.80
CA HIS A 129 -16.82 -2.00 -8.07
C HIS A 129 -15.94 -1.03 -8.83
N LEU A 130 -14.87 -1.53 -9.42
CA LEU A 130 -13.98 -0.76 -10.26
C LEU A 130 -14.69 -0.39 -11.57
N LEU A 131 -14.75 0.90 -11.90
CA LEU A 131 -15.35 1.44 -13.12
C LEU A 131 -14.30 1.88 -14.14
N GLY A 132 -13.12 2.25 -13.67
CA GLY A 132 -12.04 2.75 -14.51
C GLY A 132 -10.83 3.15 -13.69
N VAL A 133 -9.80 3.57 -14.38
CA VAL A 133 -8.59 4.14 -13.79
C VAL A 133 -8.28 5.50 -14.42
N LEU A 134 -7.50 6.31 -13.71
CA LEU A 134 -7.08 7.63 -14.13
C LEU A 134 -5.66 7.88 -13.65
N SER A 135 -4.75 8.27 -14.54
CA SER A 135 -3.42 8.70 -14.07
C SER A 135 -3.48 10.12 -13.52
N VAL A 136 -2.60 10.41 -12.54
CA VAL A 136 -2.44 11.79 -12.04
C VAL A 136 -2.03 12.74 -13.16
N ARG A 137 -1.30 12.23 -14.17
CA ARG A 137 -0.95 13.03 -15.34
C ARG A 137 -2.20 13.49 -16.11
N ASP A 138 -3.14 12.59 -16.38
CA ASP A 138 -4.35 12.91 -17.13
C ASP A 138 -5.23 13.87 -16.32
N LEU A 139 -5.31 13.65 -15.00
CA LEU A 139 -5.98 14.57 -14.08
C LEU A 139 -5.37 15.98 -14.10
N LEU A 140 -4.03 16.11 -14.20
CA LEU A 140 -3.35 17.40 -14.28
C LEU A 140 -3.57 18.14 -15.61
N LEU A 141 -3.92 17.41 -16.67
CA LEU A 141 -4.15 17.97 -18.02
C LEU A 141 -5.63 18.28 -18.32
N ALA A 142 -6.54 17.82 -17.46
CA ALA A 142 -7.98 18.06 -17.58
C ALA A 142 -8.38 19.42 -17.01
N GLU A 143 -9.55 19.91 -17.39
CA GLU A 143 -10.11 21.15 -16.85
C GLU A 143 -10.74 20.89 -15.46
N GLU A 144 -10.73 21.90 -14.59
CA GLU A 144 -11.18 21.75 -13.19
C GLU A 144 -12.64 21.29 -13.06
N ASP A 145 -13.49 21.65 -14.02
CA ASP A 145 -14.93 21.34 -14.04
C ASP A 145 -15.26 20.00 -14.72
N ASP A 146 -14.28 19.33 -15.36
CA ASP A 146 -14.49 18.03 -15.99
C ASP A 146 -14.89 16.99 -14.95
N LEU A 147 -15.79 16.07 -15.33
CA LEU A 147 -16.15 14.95 -14.48
C LEU A 147 -15.15 13.80 -14.63
N ILE A 148 -14.88 13.11 -13.54
CA ILE A 148 -13.96 11.96 -13.54
C ILE A 148 -14.40 10.88 -14.52
N GLU A 149 -15.72 10.66 -14.73
CA GLU A 149 -16.24 9.70 -15.70
C GLU A 149 -15.94 10.07 -17.17
N GLU A 150 -15.65 11.33 -17.46
CA GLU A 150 -15.35 11.80 -18.81
C GLU A 150 -13.88 11.64 -19.17
N ILE A 151 -13.00 11.56 -18.17
CA ILE A 151 -11.55 11.52 -18.36
C ILE A 151 -10.90 10.21 -17.91
N MET A 152 -11.64 9.31 -17.22
CA MET A 152 -11.12 8.00 -16.81
C MET A 152 -11.02 7.06 -18.01
N ASP A 153 -10.09 6.10 -17.92
CA ASP A 153 -10.02 4.95 -18.81
C ASP A 153 -10.91 3.82 -18.24
N PRO A 154 -11.99 3.42 -18.94
CA PRO A 154 -12.84 2.32 -18.52
C PRO A 154 -12.28 0.94 -18.91
N ASP A 155 -11.29 0.86 -19.82
CA ASP A 155 -10.69 -0.39 -20.29
C ASP A 155 -9.58 -0.86 -19.32
N VAL A 156 -9.99 -1.32 -18.13
CA VAL A 156 -9.08 -1.72 -17.06
C VAL A 156 -8.73 -3.18 -17.16
N VAL A 157 -7.43 -3.49 -17.17
CA VAL A 157 -6.95 -4.84 -16.91
C VAL A 157 -7.08 -5.13 -15.41
N TRP A 158 -7.71 -6.25 -15.08
CA TRP A 158 -7.95 -6.65 -13.69
C TRP A 158 -7.68 -8.15 -13.49
N ALA A 159 -7.38 -8.51 -12.27
CA ALA A 159 -7.18 -9.88 -11.84
C ALA A 159 -7.94 -10.15 -10.53
N LYS A 160 -8.21 -11.42 -10.24
CA LYS A 160 -8.73 -11.80 -8.93
C LYS A 160 -7.58 -11.95 -7.94
N THR A 161 -7.85 -11.70 -6.68
CA THR A 161 -6.87 -11.92 -5.61
C THR A 161 -6.42 -13.38 -5.48
N THR A 162 -7.16 -14.33 -6.07
CA THR A 162 -6.83 -15.77 -6.09
C THR A 162 -6.09 -16.22 -7.35
N ASP A 163 -5.91 -15.33 -8.34
CA ASP A 163 -5.18 -15.66 -9.56
C ASP A 163 -3.68 -15.75 -9.26
N ASP A 164 -2.96 -16.56 -10.02
CA ASP A 164 -1.52 -16.73 -9.88
C ASP A 164 -0.79 -15.41 -10.17
N LYS A 165 0.14 -15.03 -9.29
CA LYS A 165 0.86 -13.75 -9.38
C LYS A 165 1.72 -13.62 -10.63
N GLU A 166 2.30 -14.73 -11.14
CA GLU A 166 3.10 -14.71 -12.36
C GLU A 166 2.22 -14.53 -13.62
N ASP A 167 1.06 -15.19 -13.65
CA ASP A 167 0.08 -15.02 -14.74
C ASP A 167 -0.44 -13.58 -14.79
N VAL A 168 -0.71 -12.97 -13.63
CA VAL A 168 -1.11 -11.56 -13.52
C VAL A 168 -0.01 -10.62 -13.99
N ALA A 169 1.24 -10.86 -13.61
CA ALA A 169 2.38 -10.06 -14.06
C ALA A 169 2.56 -10.12 -15.59
N GLN A 170 2.34 -11.30 -16.20
CA GLN A 170 2.36 -11.43 -17.65
C GLN A 170 1.21 -10.69 -18.37
N ALA A 171 0.02 -10.65 -17.74
CA ALA A 171 -1.13 -9.95 -18.31
C ALA A 171 -0.99 -8.42 -18.24
N LEU A 172 -0.18 -7.91 -17.32
CA LEU A 172 0.06 -6.47 -17.11
C LEU A 172 1.29 -5.94 -17.87
N SER A 173 2.10 -6.80 -18.49
CA SER A 173 3.32 -6.44 -19.24
C SER A 173 3.05 -6.25 -20.72
#